data_ebcda27783facf5825757206f9a8da68
#
_entry.id   ebcda27783facf5825757206f9a8da68
#
_cell.length_a   1.000
_cell.length_b   1.000
_cell.length_c   1.000
_cell.angle_alpha   90.00
_cell.angle_beta   90.00
_cell.angle_gamma   90.00
#
_symmetry.space_group_name_H-M   'P 1'
#
loop_
_entity.id
_entity.type
_entity.pdbx_description
1 polymer ?
#
loop_
_entity_poly.entity_id
_entity_poly.type
_entity_poly.pdbx_seq_one_letter_code
_entity_poly.pdbx_strand_id
1 'polypeptide(L)'
;MVNEEQRGQLEALVRSRTVAQQTALRCRIILEAAQGASNQRIAEVLRVNRHTVEGWRARFGRKGLAGLKDAPRPGRPPRLSPEKAQVVITQVVRPPNGRRRWSCRSMARHAGVSKSQVHRWWQANELKPHLCRTFKLSNDKHFEEKFWDVIGLYLDPPERALVLCCDEKSQCQALERTQPGLPLGVGHIATQTHDYYRHGTITLFAALNYLDGKLIGQTAPRHRHQEWLRFLKKVHAETPAELTLHLILDNYATHKHPKVRAWLKTRNRHHQRVYQANRVELHFIPTSSSWLNLVERFFADLTREVVREGSFGSVRELVDDIWKYLTDRNATPQRYIWKAKGEEILRKIQRAREAQEKAQQVHV
;
A
#
# COMPACT_ATOMS: atom_id res chain seq x y z
N MET A 1 -11.87 -45.83 32.52
CA MET A 1 -10.71 -45.83 33.41
C MET A 1 -9.67 -44.86 32.87
N VAL A 2 -8.98 -44.14 33.72
CA VAL A 2 -7.89 -43.24 33.32
C VAL A 2 -6.66 -44.10 33.06
N ASN A 3 -6.06 -44.00 31.85
CA ASN A 3 -4.83 -44.67 31.54
C ASN A 3 -3.60 -43.92 32.14
N GLU A 4 -2.44 -44.55 32.17
CA GLU A 4 -1.24 -44.00 32.80
C GLU A 4 -0.76 -42.71 32.16
N GLU A 5 -0.84 -42.59 30.84
CA GLU A 5 -0.53 -41.38 30.09
C GLU A 5 -1.47 -40.21 30.46
N GLN A 6 -2.79 -40.45 30.50
CA GLN A 6 -3.76 -39.45 30.89
C GLN A 6 -3.55 -39.02 32.34
N ARG A 7 -3.15 -39.93 33.21
CA ARG A 7 -2.83 -39.64 34.61
C ARG A 7 -1.65 -38.69 34.72
N GLY A 8 -0.56 -38.95 34.02
CA GLY A 8 0.59 -38.06 33.98
C GLY A 8 0.25 -36.67 33.49
N GLN A 9 -0.59 -36.56 32.43
CA GLN A 9 -1.05 -35.27 31.89
C GLN A 9 -1.94 -34.50 32.88
N LEU A 10 -2.84 -35.19 33.57
CA LEU A 10 -3.70 -34.56 34.61
C LEU A 10 -2.87 -34.07 35.79
N GLU A 11 -1.90 -34.82 36.26
CA GLU A 11 -0.99 -34.43 37.34
C GLU A 11 -0.11 -33.24 36.93
N ALA A 12 0.40 -33.22 35.74
CA ALA A 12 1.15 -32.08 35.21
C ALA A 12 0.32 -30.81 35.17
N LEU A 13 -0.96 -30.87 34.75
CA LEU A 13 -1.89 -29.76 34.78
C LEU A 13 -2.17 -29.28 36.21
N VAL A 14 -2.31 -30.17 37.19
CA VAL A 14 -2.52 -29.79 38.58
C VAL A 14 -1.30 -29.12 39.21
N ARG A 15 -0.08 -29.53 38.84
CA ARG A 15 1.20 -28.93 39.31
C ARG A 15 1.51 -27.59 38.64
N SER A 16 0.96 -27.34 37.48
CA SER A 16 1.26 -26.12 36.70
C SER A 16 0.76 -24.86 37.40
N ARG A 17 1.63 -23.86 37.53
CA ARG A 17 1.30 -22.55 38.12
C ARG A 17 0.53 -21.63 37.15
N THR A 18 0.48 -21.95 35.86
CA THR A 18 -0.12 -21.13 34.79
C THR A 18 -1.51 -21.60 34.37
N VAL A 19 -1.95 -22.77 34.84
CA VAL A 19 -3.28 -23.31 34.53
C VAL A 19 -4.34 -22.63 35.36
N ALA A 20 -5.47 -22.31 34.70
CA ALA A 20 -6.64 -21.74 35.41
C ALA A 20 -7.09 -22.67 36.57
N GLN A 21 -7.36 -22.08 37.71
CA GLN A 21 -7.75 -22.84 38.92
C GLN A 21 -8.93 -23.79 38.66
N GLN A 22 -9.90 -23.38 37.85
CA GLN A 22 -11.04 -24.24 37.48
C GLN A 22 -10.60 -25.49 36.72
N THR A 23 -9.61 -25.38 35.84
CA THR A 23 -9.05 -26.53 35.08
C THR A 23 -8.29 -27.46 36.04
N ALA A 24 -7.48 -26.91 36.92
CA ALA A 24 -6.79 -27.70 37.96
C ALA A 24 -7.77 -28.43 38.87
N LEU A 25 -8.87 -27.78 39.29
CA LEU A 25 -9.94 -28.40 40.07
C LEU A 25 -10.60 -29.59 39.35
N ARG A 26 -10.90 -29.40 38.06
CA ARG A 26 -11.47 -30.48 37.22
C ARG A 26 -10.52 -31.67 37.08
N CYS A 27 -9.22 -31.41 36.90
CA CYS A 27 -8.19 -32.44 36.87
C CYS A 27 -8.15 -33.20 38.21
N ARG A 28 -8.18 -32.52 39.36
CA ARG A 28 -8.25 -33.15 40.72
C ARG A 28 -9.47 -34.04 40.86
N ILE A 29 -10.68 -33.60 40.42
CA ILE A 29 -11.87 -34.43 40.43
C ILE A 29 -11.64 -35.77 39.70
N ILE A 30 -11.01 -35.74 38.54
CA ILE A 30 -10.75 -36.97 37.77
C ILE A 30 -9.69 -37.83 38.41
N LEU A 31 -8.62 -37.23 38.98
CA LEU A 31 -7.58 -37.98 39.69
C LEU A 31 -8.11 -38.69 40.93
N GLU A 32 -8.90 -38.01 41.75
CA GLU A 32 -9.56 -38.61 42.90
C GLU A 32 -10.53 -39.74 42.50
N ALA A 33 -11.28 -39.55 41.44
CA ALA A 33 -12.15 -40.57 40.89
C ALA A 33 -11.38 -41.78 40.35
N ALA A 34 -10.17 -41.60 39.80
CA ALA A 34 -9.28 -42.68 39.34
C ALA A 34 -8.70 -43.50 40.49
N GLN A 35 -8.63 -42.93 41.72
CA GLN A 35 -8.24 -43.62 42.94
C GLN A 35 -9.39 -44.41 43.58
N GLY A 36 -10.60 -44.39 43.00
CA GLY A 36 -11.75 -45.12 43.48
C GLY A 36 -12.66 -44.31 44.43
N ALA A 37 -12.39 -43.00 44.65
CA ALA A 37 -13.21 -42.20 45.54
C ALA A 37 -14.64 -42.01 45.00
N SER A 38 -15.64 -42.09 45.92
CA SER A 38 -17.03 -41.85 45.57
C SER A 38 -17.28 -40.38 45.25
N ASN A 39 -18.33 -40.05 44.45
CA ASN A 39 -18.66 -38.68 44.10
C ASN A 39 -18.94 -37.81 45.36
N GLN A 40 -19.53 -38.40 46.41
CA GLN A 40 -19.78 -37.71 47.66
C GLN A 40 -18.44 -37.34 48.33
N ARG A 41 -17.54 -38.29 48.45
CA ARG A 41 -16.20 -38.08 49.07
C ARG A 41 -15.38 -37.03 48.33
N ILE A 42 -15.38 -37.07 46.98
CA ILE A 42 -14.69 -36.06 46.13
C ILE A 42 -15.29 -34.68 46.36
N ALA A 43 -16.62 -34.58 46.41
CA ALA A 43 -17.34 -33.31 46.66
C ALA A 43 -16.96 -32.68 48.01
N GLU A 44 -16.87 -33.50 49.08
CA GLU A 44 -16.44 -33.06 50.41
C GLU A 44 -14.98 -32.58 50.42
N VAL A 45 -14.06 -33.39 49.90
CA VAL A 45 -12.63 -33.09 49.92
C VAL A 45 -12.30 -31.82 49.09
N LEU A 46 -12.91 -31.68 47.92
CA LEU A 46 -12.66 -30.53 47.03
C LEU A 46 -13.60 -29.35 47.26
N ARG A 47 -14.53 -29.45 48.21
CA ARG A 47 -15.54 -28.44 48.58
C ARG A 47 -16.35 -27.97 47.37
N VAL A 48 -16.84 -28.91 46.58
CA VAL A 48 -17.69 -28.66 45.39
C VAL A 48 -18.99 -29.40 45.47
N ASN A 49 -19.98 -29.01 44.66
CA ASN A 49 -21.25 -29.74 44.63
C ASN A 49 -21.06 -31.12 43.98
N ARG A 50 -21.75 -32.13 44.52
CA ARG A 50 -21.75 -33.52 44.02
C ARG A 50 -22.11 -33.60 42.52
N HIS A 51 -23.11 -32.83 42.08
CA HIS A 51 -23.49 -32.76 40.65
C HIS A 51 -22.38 -32.21 39.77
N THR A 52 -21.54 -31.30 40.29
CA THR A 52 -20.34 -30.81 39.59
C THR A 52 -19.33 -31.95 39.34
N VAL A 53 -19.13 -32.79 40.37
CA VAL A 53 -18.24 -33.96 40.24
C VAL A 53 -18.78 -34.95 39.20
N GLU A 54 -20.07 -35.28 39.27
CA GLU A 54 -20.77 -36.17 38.36
C GLU A 54 -20.66 -35.65 36.90
N GLY A 55 -20.93 -34.36 36.71
CA GLY A 55 -20.86 -33.72 35.39
C GLY A 55 -19.48 -33.77 34.75
N TRP A 56 -18.42 -33.49 35.53
CA TRP A 56 -17.05 -33.52 34.99
C TRP A 56 -16.55 -34.94 34.74
N ARG A 57 -16.90 -35.90 35.58
CA ARG A 57 -16.61 -37.33 35.37
C ARG A 57 -17.28 -37.82 34.07
N ALA A 58 -18.56 -37.52 33.87
CA ALA A 58 -19.29 -37.90 32.65
C ALA A 58 -18.72 -37.23 31.40
N ARG A 59 -18.30 -35.96 31.50
CA ARG A 59 -17.62 -35.27 30.36
C ARG A 59 -16.27 -35.85 30.06
N PHE A 60 -15.48 -36.17 31.07
CA PHE A 60 -14.18 -36.80 30.90
C PHE A 60 -14.35 -38.21 30.29
N GLY A 61 -15.33 -39.00 30.78
CA GLY A 61 -15.61 -40.32 30.21
C GLY A 61 -15.95 -40.31 28.72
N ARG A 62 -16.64 -39.27 28.26
CA ARG A 62 -17.05 -39.12 26.86
C ARG A 62 -15.97 -38.50 25.96
N LYS A 63 -15.17 -37.55 26.43
CA LYS A 63 -14.29 -36.71 25.62
C LYS A 63 -12.84 -36.68 26.12
N GLY A 64 -12.49 -37.48 27.12
CA GLY A 64 -11.14 -37.48 27.69
C GLY A 64 -10.76 -36.08 28.22
N LEU A 65 -9.47 -35.74 28.12
CA LEU A 65 -8.91 -34.45 28.52
C LEU A 65 -9.55 -33.25 27.81
N ALA A 66 -10.00 -33.41 26.58
CA ALA A 66 -10.71 -32.36 25.85
C ALA A 66 -12.06 -31.99 26.54
N GLY A 67 -12.66 -32.93 27.26
CA GLY A 67 -13.88 -32.72 28.02
C GLY A 67 -13.71 -31.78 29.22
N LEU A 68 -12.49 -31.56 29.70
CA LEU A 68 -12.21 -30.66 30.82
C LEU A 68 -12.08 -29.19 30.41
N LYS A 69 -12.04 -28.89 29.12
CA LYS A 69 -12.06 -27.52 28.60
C LYS A 69 -13.47 -26.95 28.64
N ASP A 70 -13.59 -25.63 28.84
CA ASP A 70 -14.88 -24.97 28.74
C ASP A 70 -15.44 -25.03 27.33
N ALA A 71 -16.74 -25.31 27.21
CA ALA A 71 -17.39 -25.16 25.90
C ALA A 71 -17.54 -23.67 25.54
N PRO A 72 -17.47 -23.31 24.27
CA PRO A 72 -17.79 -21.96 23.86
C PRO A 72 -19.18 -21.57 24.33
N ARG A 73 -19.30 -20.43 25.01
CA ARG A 73 -20.59 -19.92 25.42
C ARG A 73 -21.29 -19.31 24.20
N PRO A 74 -22.57 -19.61 23.94
CA PRO A 74 -23.28 -19.14 22.74
C PRO A 74 -23.44 -17.60 22.68
N GLY A 75 -23.13 -16.90 23.73
CA GLY A 75 -23.27 -15.45 23.77
C GLY A 75 -24.75 -14.98 23.67
N ARG A 76 -24.93 -13.67 23.51
CA ARG A 76 -26.26 -13.10 23.29
C ARG A 76 -26.69 -13.37 21.83
N PRO A 77 -27.90 -13.91 21.60
CA PRO A 77 -28.40 -14.08 20.24
C PRO A 77 -28.36 -12.77 19.42
N PRO A 78 -28.06 -12.83 18.12
CA PRO A 78 -28.09 -11.65 17.25
C PRO A 78 -29.51 -11.03 17.25
N ARG A 79 -29.62 -9.73 17.56
CA ARG A 79 -30.91 -9.01 17.54
C ARG A 79 -31.40 -8.68 16.13
N LEU A 80 -30.51 -8.73 15.14
CA LEU A 80 -30.79 -8.35 13.76
C LEU A 80 -30.71 -9.60 12.87
N SER A 81 -31.67 -9.70 11.97
CA SER A 81 -31.75 -10.83 11.05
C SER A 81 -30.65 -10.80 9.97
N PRO A 82 -30.24 -11.96 9.45
CA PRO A 82 -29.25 -12.05 8.38
C PRO A 82 -29.66 -11.28 7.12
N GLU A 83 -30.98 -11.19 6.82
CA GLU A 83 -31.52 -10.47 5.68
C GLU A 83 -31.19 -8.97 5.74
N LYS A 84 -31.26 -8.35 6.92
CA LYS A 84 -30.85 -6.94 7.09
C LYS A 84 -29.36 -6.73 6.84
N ALA A 85 -28.52 -7.67 7.23
CA ALA A 85 -27.09 -7.61 6.91
C ALA A 85 -26.87 -7.72 5.40
N GLN A 86 -27.56 -8.65 4.75
CA GLN A 86 -27.49 -8.84 3.31
C GLN A 86 -27.93 -7.57 2.55
N VAL A 87 -29.02 -6.93 2.95
CA VAL A 87 -29.43 -5.63 2.36
C VAL A 87 -28.34 -4.59 2.46
N VAL A 88 -27.70 -4.43 3.62
CA VAL A 88 -26.63 -3.45 3.83
C VAL A 88 -25.39 -3.76 2.96
N ILE A 89 -25.07 -5.04 2.78
CA ILE A 89 -23.92 -5.49 1.98
C ILE A 89 -24.20 -5.32 0.49
N THR A 90 -25.36 -5.74 -0.01
CA THR A 90 -25.68 -5.69 -1.44
C THR A 90 -26.01 -4.29 -1.93
N GLN A 91 -26.70 -3.49 -1.09
CA GLN A 91 -27.11 -2.13 -1.47
C GLN A 91 -25.94 -1.15 -1.55
N VAL A 92 -24.79 -1.47 -0.96
CA VAL A 92 -23.62 -0.59 -0.95
C VAL A 92 -23.13 -0.21 -2.34
N VAL A 93 -23.28 -1.10 -3.34
CA VAL A 93 -22.88 -0.86 -4.73
C VAL A 93 -23.88 -0.01 -5.52
N ARG A 94 -25.09 0.21 -4.97
CA ARG A 94 -26.14 1.03 -5.58
C ARG A 94 -26.37 2.27 -4.71
N PRO A 95 -25.67 3.38 -4.96
CA PRO A 95 -25.84 4.58 -4.16
C PRO A 95 -27.24 5.18 -4.31
N PRO A 96 -27.74 5.92 -3.31
CA PRO A 96 -29.06 6.54 -3.36
C PRO A 96 -29.09 7.66 -4.41
N ASN A 97 -30.27 7.95 -4.94
CA ASN A 97 -30.48 8.99 -5.93
C ASN A 97 -29.83 10.32 -5.48
N GLY A 98 -29.13 10.97 -6.40
CA GLY A 98 -28.42 12.23 -6.17
C GLY A 98 -27.13 12.12 -5.37
N ARG A 99 -26.68 10.91 -5.04
CA ARG A 99 -25.42 10.67 -4.32
C ARG A 99 -24.57 9.62 -5.01
N ARG A 100 -23.24 9.75 -4.89
CA ARG A 100 -22.31 8.82 -5.52
C ARG A 100 -21.85 7.68 -4.59
N ARG A 101 -22.18 7.75 -3.29
CA ARG A 101 -21.77 6.75 -2.29
C ARG A 101 -22.67 6.75 -1.08
N TRP A 102 -22.72 5.62 -0.39
CA TRP A 102 -23.31 5.52 0.94
C TRP A 102 -22.36 6.02 2.03
N SER A 103 -22.90 6.65 3.06
CA SER A 103 -22.25 6.80 4.35
C SER A 103 -22.89 5.82 5.35
N CYS A 104 -22.17 5.47 6.41
CA CYS A 104 -22.76 4.65 7.49
C CYS A 104 -24.08 5.24 8.01
N ARG A 105 -24.18 6.57 8.07
CA ARG A 105 -25.39 7.27 8.55
C ARG A 105 -26.57 7.16 7.57
N SER A 106 -26.33 7.33 6.28
CA SER A 106 -27.36 7.21 5.27
C SER A 106 -27.84 5.77 5.09
N MET A 107 -26.91 4.80 5.08
CA MET A 107 -27.23 3.39 5.02
C MET A 107 -28.00 2.92 6.27
N ALA A 108 -27.62 3.40 7.44
CA ALA A 108 -28.31 3.10 8.71
C ALA A 108 -29.79 3.50 8.66
N ARG A 109 -30.09 4.71 8.14
CA ARG A 109 -31.47 5.18 7.94
C ARG A 109 -32.21 4.34 6.91
N HIS A 110 -31.56 3.98 5.81
CA HIS A 110 -32.17 3.19 4.74
C HIS A 110 -32.53 1.76 5.20
N ALA A 111 -31.63 1.10 5.92
CA ALA A 111 -31.79 -0.29 6.35
C ALA A 111 -32.48 -0.44 7.72
N GLY A 112 -32.81 0.66 8.42
CA GLY A 112 -33.43 0.61 9.75
C GLY A 112 -32.53 -0.02 10.83
N VAL A 113 -31.21 0.26 10.78
CA VAL A 113 -30.22 -0.27 11.72
C VAL A 113 -29.35 0.84 12.30
N SER A 114 -28.56 0.56 13.33
CA SER A 114 -27.65 1.55 13.89
C SER A 114 -26.44 1.82 12.98
N LYS A 115 -25.89 3.03 13.03
CA LYS A 115 -24.66 3.42 12.33
C LYS A 115 -23.49 2.50 12.66
N SER A 116 -23.34 2.12 13.93
CA SER A 116 -22.28 1.22 14.39
C SER A 116 -22.44 -0.20 13.85
N GLN A 117 -23.68 -0.64 13.62
CA GLN A 117 -23.95 -1.95 13.02
C GLN A 117 -23.57 -1.96 11.53
N VAL A 118 -23.93 -0.90 10.78
CA VAL A 118 -23.49 -0.75 9.38
C VAL A 118 -21.98 -0.77 9.29
N HIS A 119 -21.29 -0.01 10.17
CA HIS A 119 -19.83 0.02 10.18
C HIS A 119 -19.22 -1.36 10.42
N ARG A 120 -19.73 -2.12 11.42
CA ARG A 120 -19.26 -3.48 11.71
C ARG A 120 -19.45 -4.43 10.52
N TRP A 121 -20.61 -4.39 9.86
CA TRP A 121 -20.87 -5.23 8.67
C TRP A 121 -19.99 -4.85 7.48
N TRP A 122 -19.78 -3.56 7.24
CA TRP A 122 -18.87 -3.12 6.19
C TRP A 122 -17.42 -3.50 6.47
N GLN A 123 -16.99 -3.37 7.70
CA GLN A 123 -15.65 -3.76 8.12
C GLN A 123 -15.43 -5.28 8.00
N ALA A 124 -16.39 -6.09 8.45
CA ALA A 124 -16.33 -7.56 8.35
C ALA A 124 -16.32 -8.07 6.90
N ASN A 125 -16.86 -7.29 5.95
CA ASN A 125 -16.88 -7.61 4.51
C ASN A 125 -15.88 -6.76 3.71
N GLU A 126 -14.95 -6.07 4.35
CA GLU A 126 -13.93 -5.20 3.73
C GLU A 126 -14.49 -4.10 2.81
N LEU A 127 -15.75 -3.72 2.99
CA LEU A 127 -16.44 -2.71 2.20
C LEU A 127 -16.04 -1.30 2.68
N LYS A 128 -15.48 -0.51 1.76
CA LYS A 128 -14.98 0.85 2.03
C LYS A 128 -15.59 1.87 1.06
N PRO A 129 -16.90 2.17 1.15
CA PRO A 129 -17.59 3.02 0.16
C PRO A 129 -17.06 4.45 0.10
N HIS A 130 -16.35 4.90 1.14
CA HIS A 130 -15.73 6.22 1.23
C HIS A 130 -14.41 6.32 0.46
N LEU A 131 -13.79 5.19 0.11
CA LEU A 131 -12.54 5.15 -0.64
C LEU A 131 -12.83 4.90 -2.12
N CYS A 132 -12.23 5.72 -2.96
CA CYS A 132 -12.16 5.52 -4.40
C CYS A 132 -10.70 5.63 -4.81
N ARG A 133 -10.17 4.62 -5.45
CA ARG A 133 -8.86 4.69 -6.08
C ARG A 133 -9.04 5.00 -7.54
N THR A 134 -8.37 6.04 -8.00
CA THR A 134 -8.27 6.30 -9.43
C THR A 134 -7.40 5.22 -10.06
N PHE A 135 -7.93 4.58 -11.07
CA PHE A 135 -7.26 3.54 -11.82
C PHE A 135 -7.62 3.69 -13.29
N LYS A 136 -6.61 3.63 -14.17
CA LYS A 136 -6.80 3.60 -15.60
C LYS A 136 -6.09 2.39 -16.17
N LEU A 137 -6.86 1.52 -16.84
CA LEU A 137 -6.26 0.41 -17.58
C LEU A 137 -5.53 0.95 -18.79
N SER A 138 -4.35 0.41 -19.03
CA SER A 138 -3.60 0.68 -20.25
C SER A 138 -4.28 0.00 -21.44
N ASN A 139 -4.43 0.75 -22.52
CA ASN A 139 -4.83 0.25 -23.83
C ASN A 139 -3.63 0.07 -24.79
N ASP A 140 -2.40 0.07 -24.26
CA ASP A 140 -1.20 -0.16 -25.03
C ASP A 140 -1.16 -1.61 -25.54
N LYS A 141 -1.07 -1.80 -26.86
CA LYS A 141 -1.01 -3.11 -27.49
C LYS A 141 0.26 -3.89 -27.13
N HIS A 142 1.35 -3.18 -26.83
CA HIS A 142 2.64 -3.71 -26.44
C HIS A 142 2.86 -3.62 -24.93
N PHE A 143 1.78 -3.74 -24.14
CA PHE A 143 1.85 -3.54 -22.68
C PHE A 143 2.83 -4.49 -22.01
N GLU A 144 2.73 -5.79 -22.29
CA GLU A 144 3.54 -6.82 -21.61
C GLU A 144 5.01 -6.73 -22.00
N GLU A 145 5.31 -6.49 -23.28
CA GLU A 145 6.66 -6.30 -23.79
C GLU A 145 7.36 -5.14 -23.07
N LYS A 146 6.74 -3.95 -23.06
CA LYS A 146 7.27 -2.76 -22.39
C LYS A 146 7.33 -2.92 -20.87
N PHE A 147 6.36 -3.62 -20.31
CA PHE A 147 6.31 -3.91 -18.88
C PHE A 147 7.52 -4.74 -18.45
N TRP A 148 7.78 -5.84 -19.15
CA TRP A 148 8.92 -6.72 -18.85
C TRP A 148 10.26 -6.08 -19.16
N ASP A 149 10.36 -5.26 -20.21
CA ASP A 149 11.57 -4.49 -20.54
C ASP A 149 11.96 -3.58 -19.34
N VAL A 150 11.01 -2.83 -18.79
CA VAL A 150 11.27 -1.94 -17.65
C VAL A 150 11.50 -2.71 -16.34
N ILE A 151 10.71 -3.74 -16.06
CA ILE A 151 10.86 -4.54 -14.84
C ILE A 151 12.18 -5.30 -14.86
N GLY A 152 12.60 -5.80 -16.02
CA GLY A 152 13.91 -6.45 -16.19
C GLY A 152 15.04 -5.54 -15.72
N LEU A 153 15.04 -4.26 -16.09
CA LEU A 153 16.05 -3.29 -15.65
C LEU A 153 16.04 -3.05 -14.11
N TYR A 154 14.91 -3.22 -13.45
CA TYR A 154 14.84 -3.09 -11.99
C TYR A 154 15.28 -4.35 -11.25
N LEU A 155 15.01 -5.53 -11.81
CA LEU A 155 15.33 -6.80 -11.18
C LEU A 155 16.78 -7.23 -11.44
N ASP A 156 17.27 -6.97 -12.65
CA ASP A 156 18.61 -7.35 -13.11
C ASP A 156 19.23 -6.23 -13.96
N PRO A 157 19.68 -5.14 -13.32
CA PRO A 157 20.28 -4.02 -14.04
C PRO A 157 21.58 -4.48 -14.74
N PRO A 158 21.78 -4.08 -16.03
CA PRO A 158 22.95 -4.48 -16.78
C PRO A 158 24.27 -4.02 -16.13
N GLU A 159 25.29 -4.85 -16.22
CA GLU A 159 26.65 -4.46 -15.85
C GLU A 159 27.13 -3.27 -16.71
N ARG A 160 27.98 -2.41 -16.17
CA ARG A 160 28.52 -1.21 -16.85
C ARG A 160 27.45 -0.26 -17.39
N ALA A 161 26.30 -0.16 -16.69
CA ALA A 161 25.19 0.69 -17.07
C ALA A 161 24.63 1.48 -15.88
N LEU A 162 23.96 2.58 -16.18
CA LEU A 162 23.12 3.31 -15.23
C LEU A 162 21.66 3.19 -15.66
N VAL A 163 20.79 2.82 -14.75
CA VAL A 163 19.34 2.81 -14.96
C VAL A 163 18.75 4.07 -14.36
N LEU A 164 18.29 4.97 -15.21
CA LEU A 164 17.78 6.29 -14.85
C LEU A 164 16.29 6.39 -15.14
N CYS A 165 15.49 6.60 -14.10
CA CYS A 165 14.08 6.92 -14.23
C CYS A 165 13.95 8.42 -14.50
N CYS A 166 13.51 8.79 -15.69
CA CYS A 166 13.47 10.18 -16.13
C CYS A 166 12.02 10.63 -16.40
N ASP A 167 11.69 11.85 -15.98
CA ASP A 167 10.40 12.47 -16.27
C ASP A 167 10.44 13.99 -15.97
N GLU A 168 9.33 14.69 -16.26
CA GLU A 168 9.15 16.08 -15.91
C GLU A 168 7.95 16.32 -14.99
N LYS A 169 8.22 16.93 -13.86
CA LYS A 169 7.19 17.51 -13.02
C LYS A 169 6.84 18.90 -13.54
N SER A 170 5.85 18.95 -14.42
CA SER A 170 5.35 20.21 -14.97
C SER A 170 4.51 20.96 -13.95
N GLN A 171 4.38 22.29 -14.16
CA GLN A 171 3.45 23.17 -13.41
C GLN A 171 3.64 23.12 -11.87
N CYS A 172 4.88 23.07 -11.39
CA CYS A 172 5.14 23.38 -9.98
C CYS A 172 4.77 24.85 -9.76
N GLN A 173 3.75 25.12 -8.95
CA GLN A 173 3.20 26.46 -8.76
C GLN A 173 3.87 27.16 -7.58
N ALA A 174 4.34 28.38 -7.78
CA ALA A 174 4.72 29.28 -6.70
C ALA A 174 3.45 29.92 -6.13
N LEU A 175 3.00 29.41 -4.98
CA LEU A 175 1.81 29.89 -4.27
C LEU A 175 2.25 30.61 -3.01
N GLU A 176 1.87 31.89 -2.88
CA GLU A 176 2.08 32.66 -1.66
C GLU A 176 0.77 32.69 -0.86
N ARG A 177 0.82 32.29 0.40
CA ARG A 177 -0.32 32.35 1.29
C ARG A 177 -0.64 33.80 1.65
N THR A 178 -1.93 34.18 1.62
CA THR A 178 -2.36 35.56 1.88
C THR A 178 -2.11 36.01 3.31
N GLN A 179 -1.97 35.06 4.24
CA GLN A 179 -1.66 35.33 5.64
C GLN A 179 -0.72 34.23 6.19
N PRO A 180 0.13 34.55 7.16
CA PRO A 180 0.92 33.55 7.86
C PRO A 180 0.01 32.50 8.50
N GLY A 181 0.41 31.24 8.39
CA GLY A 181 -0.25 30.14 9.10
C GLY A 181 0.03 30.19 10.60
N LEU A 182 -0.82 29.54 11.39
CA LEU A 182 -0.53 29.28 12.79
C LEU A 182 0.39 28.06 12.89
N PRO A 183 1.48 28.16 13.68
CA PRO A 183 2.42 27.06 13.83
C PRO A 183 1.78 25.88 14.56
N LEU A 184 2.36 24.70 14.41
CA LEU A 184 2.02 23.52 15.20
C LEU A 184 2.32 23.81 16.69
N GLY A 185 1.40 23.41 17.57
CA GLY A 185 1.57 23.56 19.02
C GLY A 185 0.89 22.42 19.79
N VAL A 186 1.13 22.37 21.10
CA VAL A 186 0.52 21.37 21.97
C VAL A 186 -1.01 21.55 21.97
N GLY A 187 -1.74 20.52 21.56
CA GLY A 187 -3.20 20.54 21.54
C GLY A 187 -3.82 21.14 20.28
N HIS A 188 -3.03 21.66 19.33
CA HIS A 188 -3.54 22.16 18.06
C HIS A 188 -2.59 21.83 16.88
N ILE A 189 -3.20 21.59 15.72
CA ILE A 189 -2.47 21.35 14.46
C ILE A 189 -2.03 22.67 13.84
N ALA A 190 -1.00 22.61 12.97
CA ALA A 190 -0.67 23.75 12.12
C ALA A 190 -1.83 24.08 11.20
N THR A 191 -2.09 25.35 10.95
CA THR A 191 -3.14 25.83 10.05
C THR A 191 -2.55 26.72 8.99
N GLN A 192 -3.15 26.68 7.79
CA GLN A 192 -2.77 27.55 6.68
C GLN A 192 -4.05 28.18 6.10
N THR A 193 -3.92 29.39 5.56
CA THR A 193 -5.03 30.00 4.83
C THR A 193 -5.32 29.22 3.55
N HIS A 194 -6.59 29.16 3.14
CA HIS A 194 -7.00 28.54 1.89
C HIS A 194 -6.71 29.44 0.68
N ASP A 195 -6.60 30.76 0.89
CA ASP A 195 -6.32 31.75 -0.14
C ASP A 195 -4.83 31.87 -0.44
N TYR A 196 -4.51 32.15 -1.69
CA TYR A 196 -3.14 32.30 -2.15
C TYR A 196 -3.05 33.22 -3.38
N TYR A 197 -1.90 33.87 -3.54
CA TYR A 197 -1.48 34.50 -4.78
C TYR A 197 -0.66 33.54 -5.62
N ARG A 198 -0.77 33.62 -6.95
CA ARG A 198 0.00 32.80 -7.89
C ARG A 198 1.06 33.67 -8.55
N HIS A 199 2.34 33.33 -8.33
CA HIS A 199 3.50 34.04 -8.90
C HIS A 199 4.03 33.38 -10.17
N GLY A 200 3.47 32.24 -10.58
CA GLY A 200 3.86 31.54 -11.79
C GLY A 200 4.14 30.07 -11.58
N THR A 201 4.69 29.45 -12.61
CA THR A 201 4.99 28.00 -12.60
C THR A 201 6.37 27.72 -13.13
N ILE A 202 6.95 26.61 -12.68
CA ILE A 202 8.22 26.07 -13.17
C ILE A 202 8.05 24.57 -13.46
N THR A 203 8.85 24.03 -14.37
CA THR A 203 8.98 22.59 -14.61
C THR A 203 10.29 22.08 -14.05
N LEU A 204 10.28 20.98 -13.32
CA LEU A 204 11.46 20.25 -12.90
C LEU A 204 11.60 18.99 -13.76
N PHE A 205 12.69 18.89 -14.52
CA PHE A 205 13.16 17.64 -15.10
C PHE A 205 14.03 16.91 -14.08
N ALA A 206 13.82 15.61 -13.94
CA ALA A 206 14.60 14.80 -13.02
C ALA A 206 14.96 13.45 -13.64
N ALA A 207 16.18 12.99 -13.36
CA ALA A 207 16.66 11.65 -13.63
C ALA A 207 17.10 11.04 -12.31
N LEU A 208 16.34 10.05 -11.84
CA LEU A 208 16.62 9.28 -10.63
C LEU A 208 17.45 8.07 -10.99
N ASN A 209 18.64 7.96 -10.45
CA ASN A 209 19.45 6.76 -10.57
C ASN A 209 18.85 5.67 -9.68
N TYR A 210 18.41 4.58 -10.29
CA TYR A 210 17.79 3.46 -9.58
C TYR A 210 18.76 2.75 -8.63
N LEU A 211 20.06 2.71 -8.98
CA LEU A 211 21.06 1.94 -8.22
C LEU A 211 21.49 2.62 -6.92
N ASP A 212 21.66 3.94 -6.92
CA ASP A 212 22.16 4.69 -5.77
C ASP A 212 21.15 5.69 -5.18
N GLY A 213 20.06 5.98 -5.89
CA GLY A 213 19.03 6.92 -5.47
C GLY A 213 19.36 8.38 -5.69
N LYS A 214 20.50 8.70 -6.33
CA LYS A 214 20.87 10.08 -6.67
C LYS A 214 20.00 10.65 -7.78
N LEU A 215 19.89 11.97 -7.78
CA LEU A 215 19.05 12.72 -8.70
C LEU A 215 19.88 13.74 -9.48
N ILE A 216 19.70 13.73 -10.78
CA ILE A 216 20.12 14.82 -11.66
C ILE A 216 18.87 15.64 -11.97
N GLY A 217 18.85 16.91 -11.59
CA GLY A 217 17.71 17.79 -11.79
C GLY A 217 18.02 18.96 -12.73
N GLN A 218 16.98 19.51 -13.37
CA GLN A 218 17.04 20.76 -14.11
C GLN A 218 15.69 21.45 -14.07
N THR A 219 15.65 22.71 -13.64
CA THR A 219 14.45 23.54 -13.74
C THR A 219 14.39 24.29 -15.07
N ALA A 220 13.18 24.43 -15.61
CA ALA A 220 12.96 25.19 -16.84
C ALA A 220 11.55 25.78 -16.86
N PRO A 221 11.34 26.94 -17.51
CA PRO A 221 10.02 27.59 -17.57
C PRO A 221 9.03 26.81 -18.46
N ARG A 222 9.50 25.91 -19.28
CA ARG A 222 8.67 25.12 -20.22
C ARG A 222 9.21 23.69 -20.29
N HIS A 223 8.36 22.75 -20.77
CA HIS A 223 8.67 21.32 -20.91
C HIS A 223 8.59 20.85 -22.38
N ARG A 224 9.18 21.62 -23.30
CA ARG A 224 9.26 21.31 -24.74
C ARG A 224 10.48 20.44 -25.02
N HIS A 225 10.58 19.93 -26.25
CA HIS A 225 11.73 19.13 -26.69
C HIS A 225 13.08 19.84 -26.56
N GLN A 226 13.13 21.19 -26.62
CA GLN A 226 14.36 21.96 -26.42
C GLN A 226 14.87 21.86 -24.98
N GLU A 227 13.97 22.02 -24.02
CA GLU A 227 14.28 21.92 -22.59
C GLU A 227 14.65 20.46 -22.25
N TRP A 228 13.90 19.50 -22.78
CA TRP A 228 14.22 18.08 -22.66
C TRP A 228 15.61 17.74 -23.23
N LEU A 229 15.93 18.20 -24.41
CA LEU A 229 17.25 17.96 -25.02
C LEU A 229 18.41 18.59 -24.22
N ARG A 230 18.19 19.76 -23.62
CA ARG A 230 19.15 20.37 -22.69
C ARG A 230 19.36 19.49 -21.46
N PHE A 231 18.27 18.99 -20.90
CA PHE A 231 18.31 18.07 -19.77
C PHE A 231 19.06 16.76 -20.10
N LEU A 232 18.78 16.14 -21.26
CA LEU A 232 19.53 14.96 -21.71
C LEU A 232 21.03 15.23 -21.87
N LYS A 233 21.40 16.40 -22.37
CA LYS A 233 22.81 16.80 -22.48
C LYS A 233 23.45 16.95 -21.09
N LYS A 234 22.72 17.48 -20.12
CA LYS A 234 23.17 17.56 -18.72
C LYS A 234 23.36 16.17 -18.13
N VAL A 235 22.39 15.28 -18.25
CA VAL A 235 22.49 13.89 -17.79
C VAL A 235 23.71 13.19 -18.40
N HIS A 236 23.92 13.38 -19.73
CA HIS A 236 25.08 12.83 -20.43
C HIS A 236 26.42 13.37 -19.88
N ALA A 237 26.47 14.66 -19.52
CA ALA A 237 27.69 15.30 -19.03
C ALA A 237 28.00 14.94 -17.56
N GLU A 238 26.98 14.71 -16.74
CA GLU A 238 27.11 14.40 -15.31
C GLU A 238 27.25 12.90 -15.03
N THR A 239 27.24 12.05 -16.05
CA THR A 239 27.38 10.60 -15.89
C THR A 239 28.68 10.07 -16.50
N PRO A 240 29.33 9.03 -15.91
CA PRO A 240 30.57 8.46 -16.44
C PRO A 240 30.45 8.10 -17.91
N ALA A 241 31.45 8.52 -18.70
CA ALA A 241 31.38 8.46 -20.18
C ALA A 241 31.35 7.02 -20.74
N GLU A 242 31.93 6.09 -20.00
CA GLU A 242 32.07 4.67 -20.37
C GLU A 242 30.82 3.83 -20.16
N LEU A 243 29.84 4.34 -19.37
CA LEU A 243 28.64 3.59 -19.03
C LEU A 243 27.54 3.80 -20.06
N THR A 244 26.74 2.77 -20.30
CA THR A 244 25.45 2.88 -21.00
C THR A 244 24.39 3.47 -20.08
N LEU A 245 23.59 4.39 -20.59
CA LEU A 245 22.47 5.00 -19.87
C LEU A 245 21.16 4.38 -20.37
N HIS A 246 20.53 3.56 -19.54
CA HIS A 246 19.17 3.06 -19.76
C HIS A 246 18.18 4.07 -19.18
N LEU A 247 17.47 4.79 -20.04
CA LEU A 247 16.51 5.83 -19.63
C LEU A 247 15.09 5.29 -19.69
N ILE A 248 14.45 5.16 -18.53
CA ILE A 248 13.04 4.78 -18.42
C ILE A 248 12.19 6.05 -18.52
N LEU A 249 11.31 6.10 -19.51
CA LEU A 249 10.56 7.28 -19.92
C LEU A 249 9.10 6.96 -20.16
N ASP A 250 8.24 7.96 -20.03
CA ASP A 250 6.89 7.89 -20.54
C ASP A 250 6.81 8.09 -22.07
N ASN A 251 5.61 7.92 -22.63
CA ASN A 251 5.39 8.03 -24.08
C ASN A 251 5.19 9.47 -24.57
N TYR A 252 5.57 10.49 -23.81
CA TYR A 252 5.36 11.87 -24.20
C TYR A 252 6.07 12.24 -25.51
N ALA A 253 5.41 13.04 -26.35
CA ALA A 253 5.88 13.34 -27.70
C ALA A 253 7.24 14.07 -27.73
N THR A 254 7.56 14.86 -26.69
CA THR A 254 8.84 15.58 -26.58
C THR A 254 10.02 14.62 -26.54
N HIS A 255 9.87 13.45 -25.91
CA HIS A 255 10.92 12.43 -25.80
C HIS A 255 11.25 11.81 -27.17
N LYS A 256 10.28 11.77 -28.07
CA LYS A 256 10.39 11.16 -29.42
C LYS A 256 10.67 12.17 -30.53
N HIS A 257 10.90 13.45 -30.20
CA HIS A 257 11.09 14.51 -31.17
C HIS A 257 12.30 14.24 -32.10
N PRO A 258 12.24 14.56 -33.41
CA PRO A 258 13.34 14.31 -34.37
C PRO A 258 14.70 14.84 -33.93
N LYS A 259 14.77 16.04 -33.36
CA LYS A 259 16.02 16.63 -32.83
C LYS A 259 16.64 15.81 -31.68
N VAL A 260 15.81 15.25 -30.83
CA VAL A 260 16.23 14.35 -29.74
C VAL A 260 16.79 13.06 -30.32
N ARG A 261 16.08 12.43 -31.25
CA ARG A 261 16.54 11.22 -31.96
C ARG A 261 17.85 11.43 -32.70
N ALA A 262 18.00 12.57 -33.39
CA ALA A 262 19.24 12.91 -34.12
C ALA A 262 20.44 13.04 -33.16
N TRP A 263 20.24 13.70 -32.03
CA TRP A 263 21.26 13.82 -30.99
C TRP A 263 21.65 12.46 -30.41
N LEU A 264 20.68 11.63 -30.03
CA LEU A 264 20.91 10.27 -29.53
C LEU A 264 21.70 9.42 -30.56
N LYS A 265 21.29 9.44 -31.83
CA LYS A 265 21.98 8.72 -32.90
C LYS A 265 23.44 9.12 -33.00
N THR A 266 23.75 10.42 -32.90
CA THR A 266 25.11 10.92 -32.95
C THR A 266 25.91 10.45 -31.72
N ARG A 267 25.36 10.51 -30.51
CA ARG A 267 26.05 10.08 -29.29
C ARG A 267 26.27 8.57 -29.28
N ASN A 268 25.28 7.78 -29.66
CA ASN A 268 25.39 6.33 -29.73
C ASN A 268 26.44 5.91 -30.78
N ARG A 269 26.47 6.54 -31.96
CA ARG A 269 27.52 6.27 -32.98
C ARG A 269 28.93 6.55 -32.46
N HIS A 270 29.12 7.63 -31.71
CA HIS A 270 30.41 7.94 -31.11
C HIS A 270 30.80 6.90 -30.06
N HIS A 271 29.89 6.61 -29.15
CA HIS A 271 30.12 5.68 -28.04
C HIS A 271 30.33 4.23 -28.53
N GLN A 272 29.62 3.82 -29.59
CA GLN A 272 29.79 2.52 -30.23
C GLN A 272 31.20 2.31 -30.80
N ARG A 273 31.81 3.38 -31.31
CA ARG A 273 33.18 3.33 -31.81
C ARG A 273 34.24 3.18 -30.72
N VAL A 274 33.97 3.75 -29.54
CA VAL A 274 34.93 3.79 -28.43
C VAL A 274 34.74 2.63 -27.47
N TYR A 275 33.47 2.30 -27.12
CA TYR A 275 33.12 1.37 -26.06
C TYR A 275 32.35 0.14 -26.56
N GLN A 276 32.09 0.02 -27.86
CA GLN A 276 31.35 -1.08 -28.52
C GLN A 276 29.90 -1.25 -27.97
N ALA A 277 29.33 -0.20 -27.39
CA ALA A 277 27.99 -0.17 -26.84
C ALA A 277 27.28 1.15 -27.13
N ASN A 278 25.99 1.21 -27.07
CA ASN A 278 25.23 2.45 -27.11
C ASN A 278 25.46 3.29 -25.86
N ARG A 279 25.53 4.61 -25.99
CA ARG A 279 25.60 5.54 -24.86
C ARG A 279 24.25 5.64 -24.14
N VAL A 280 23.17 5.70 -24.93
CA VAL A 280 21.83 5.91 -24.40
C VAL A 280 20.85 4.94 -25.04
N GLU A 281 20.11 4.22 -24.23
CA GLU A 281 18.99 3.37 -24.60
C GLU A 281 17.71 3.88 -23.95
N LEU A 282 16.63 3.96 -24.74
CA LEU A 282 15.34 4.48 -24.29
C LEU A 282 14.36 3.35 -24.06
N HIS A 283 13.81 3.26 -22.85
CA HIS A 283 12.81 2.28 -22.43
C HIS A 283 11.51 3.00 -22.12
N PHE A 284 10.50 2.79 -22.97
CA PHE A 284 9.22 3.47 -22.81
C PHE A 284 8.26 2.63 -22.00
N ILE A 285 7.75 3.19 -20.89
CA ILE A 285 6.68 2.54 -20.12
C ILE A 285 5.40 2.42 -20.96
N PRO A 286 4.53 1.44 -20.68
CA PRO A 286 3.22 1.34 -21.33
C PRO A 286 2.39 2.62 -21.09
N THR A 287 1.55 2.97 -22.05
CA THR A 287 0.63 4.12 -21.92
C THR A 287 -0.22 4.01 -20.65
N SER A 288 -0.41 5.11 -19.94
CA SER A 288 -1.15 5.17 -18.67
C SER A 288 -0.55 4.31 -17.54
N SER A 289 0.77 4.12 -17.54
CA SER A 289 1.49 3.30 -16.56
C SER A 289 2.64 4.05 -15.88
N SER A 290 2.47 5.35 -15.58
CA SER A 290 3.48 6.18 -14.91
C SER A 290 3.98 5.59 -13.58
N TRP A 291 3.16 4.77 -12.91
CA TRP A 291 3.55 4.04 -11.70
C TRP A 291 4.75 3.07 -11.89
N LEU A 292 5.10 2.73 -13.13
CA LEU A 292 6.33 2.00 -13.47
C LEU A 292 7.57 2.89 -13.43
N ASN A 293 7.42 4.20 -13.59
CA ASN A 293 8.54 5.14 -13.55
C ASN A 293 8.76 5.61 -12.12
N LEU A 294 9.83 5.13 -11.47
CA LEU A 294 10.07 5.39 -10.04
C LEU A 294 10.37 6.86 -9.70
N VAL A 295 10.72 7.69 -10.68
CA VAL A 295 10.89 9.14 -10.45
C VAL A 295 9.58 9.82 -10.03
N GLU A 296 8.42 9.24 -10.36
CA GLU A 296 7.11 9.72 -9.89
C GLU A 296 6.96 9.63 -8.37
N ARG A 297 7.63 8.66 -7.74
CA ARG A 297 7.69 8.58 -6.27
C ARG A 297 8.46 9.76 -5.70
N PHE A 298 9.58 10.11 -6.29
CA PHE A 298 10.34 11.31 -5.93
C PHE A 298 9.50 12.58 -6.11
N PHE A 299 8.76 12.72 -7.21
CA PHE A 299 7.87 13.86 -7.42
C PHE A 299 6.74 13.96 -6.39
N ALA A 300 6.26 12.81 -5.91
CA ALA A 300 5.27 12.78 -4.83
C ALA A 300 5.87 13.26 -3.50
N ASP A 301 7.10 12.84 -3.19
CA ASP A 301 7.83 13.27 -1.98
C ASP A 301 8.15 14.78 -2.05
N LEU A 302 8.70 15.28 -3.15
CA LEU A 302 8.94 16.71 -3.38
C LEU A 302 7.65 17.53 -3.24
N THR A 303 6.53 17.03 -3.78
CA THR A 303 5.25 17.72 -3.68
C THR A 303 4.78 17.82 -2.24
N ARG A 304 4.94 16.74 -1.46
CA ARG A 304 4.51 16.69 -0.07
C ARG A 304 5.39 17.55 0.83
N GLU A 305 6.70 17.51 0.63
CA GLU A 305 7.68 18.06 1.57
C GLU A 305 8.07 19.51 1.25
N VAL A 306 7.94 19.93 -0.01
CA VAL A 306 8.32 21.28 -0.44
C VAL A 306 7.13 22.05 -1.00
N VAL A 307 6.55 21.56 -2.11
CA VAL A 307 5.62 22.40 -2.92
C VAL A 307 4.29 22.64 -2.20
N ARG A 308 3.75 21.63 -1.50
CA ARG A 308 2.45 21.73 -0.83
C ARG A 308 2.52 22.55 0.46
N GLU A 309 3.59 22.36 1.22
CA GLU A 309 3.76 22.97 2.54
C GLU A 309 4.38 24.37 2.44
N GLY A 310 5.03 24.69 1.31
CA GLY A 310 5.70 25.98 1.09
C GLY A 310 4.73 27.14 0.81
N SER A 311 5.22 28.34 1.10
CA SER A 311 4.63 29.61 0.67
C SER A 311 5.70 30.41 -0.05
N PHE A 312 5.51 30.74 -1.32
CA PHE A 312 6.52 31.26 -2.21
C PHE A 312 6.07 32.59 -2.82
N GLY A 313 6.71 33.69 -2.45
CA GLY A 313 6.47 35.02 -3.00
C GLY A 313 6.98 35.22 -4.43
N SER A 314 7.72 34.21 -4.97
CA SER A 314 8.20 34.23 -6.36
C SER A 314 8.52 32.82 -6.87
N VAL A 315 8.57 32.66 -8.20
CA VAL A 315 9.06 31.43 -8.82
C VAL A 315 10.51 31.12 -8.43
N ARG A 316 11.33 32.17 -8.18
CA ARG A 316 12.71 32.03 -7.77
C ARG A 316 12.82 31.35 -6.40
N GLU A 317 12.04 31.76 -5.42
CA GLU A 317 12.00 31.13 -4.10
C GLU A 317 11.62 29.65 -4.19
N LEU A 318 10.60 29.33 -4.97
CA LEU A 318 10.23 27.92 -5.22
C LEU A 318 11.39 27.12 -5.84
N VAL A 319 12.10 27.70 -6.80
CA VAL A 319 13.26 27.07 -7.44
C VAL A 319 14.39 26.88 -6.42
N ASP A 320 14.68 27.87 -5.61
CA ASP A 320 15.73 27.81 -4.58
C ASP A 320 15.43 26.69 -3.56
N ASP A 321 14.18 26.55 -3.14
CA ASP A 321 13.78 25.50 -2.19
C ASP A 321 13.76 24.10 -2.85
N ILE A 322 13.38 23.98 -4.11
CA ILE A 322 13.54 22.73 -4.87
C ILE A 322 15.01 22.31 -4.92
N TRP A 323 15.93 23.26 -5.17
CA TRP A 323 17.37 22.96 -5.24
C TRP A 323 17.97 22.62 -3.87
N LYS A 324 17.56 23.28 -2.79
CA LYS A 324 17.94 22.89 -1.42
C LYS A 324 17.52 21.47 -1.12
N TYR A 325 16.28 21.11 -1.44
CA TYR A 325 15.75 19.75 -1.26
C TYR A 325 16.53 18.71 -2.08
N LEU A 326 16.84 19.00 -3.36
CA LEU A 326 17.64 18.11 -4.21
C LEU A 326 19.06 17.93 -3.66
N THR A 327 19.68 18.99 -3.16
CA THR A 327 21.02 18.95 -2.59
C THR A 327 21.06 18.09 -1.33
N ASP A 328 20.13 18.30 -0.41
CA ASP A 328 19.99 17.53 0.83
C ASP A 328 19.72 16.05 0.51
N ARG A 329 18.80 15.79 -0.42
CA ARG A 329 18.46 14.45 -0.87
C ARG A 329 19.64 13.71 -1.50
N ASN A 330 20.50 14.42 -2.24
CA ASN A 330 21.70 13.84 -2.85
C ASN A 330 22.87 13.68 -1.84
N ALA A 331 22.87 14.42 -0.74
CA ALA A 331 23.81 14.18 0.35
C ALA A 331 23.54 12.87 1.09
N THR A 332 22.26 12.50 1.22
CA THR A 332 21.81 11.23 1.81
C THR A 332 20.85 10.50 0.86
N PRO A 333 21.34 9.89 -0.24
CA PRO A 333 20.48 9.34 -1.27
C PRO A 333 19.62 8.19 -0.75
N GLN A 334 18.35 8.19 -1.10
CA GLN A 334 17.40 7.14 -0.73
C GLN A 334 16.87 6.46 -1.99
N ARG A 335 17.05 5.16 -2.06
CA ARG A 335 16.59 4.35 -3.19
C ARG A 335 15.11 4.02 -3.07
N TYR A 336 14.40 4.05 -4.19
CA TYR A 336 13.09 3.42 -4.32
C TYR A 336 13.29 2.01 -4.87
N ILE A 337 12.96 1.00 -4.08
CA ILE A 337 13.16 -0.40 -4.46
C ILE A 337 11.86 -0.96 -5.01
N TRP A 338 11.92 -1.56 -6.19
CA TRP A 338 10.82 -2.32 -6.75
C TRP A 338 10.63 -3.64 -5.98
N LYS A 339 9.46 -3.84 -5.37
CA LYS A 339 9.17 -5.02 -4.54
C LYS A 339 8.07 -5.92 -5.11
N ALA A 340 7.30 -5.44 -6.06
CA ALA A 340 6.15 -6.16 -6.57
C ALA A 340 6.58 -7.22 -7.60
N LYS A 341 5.97 -8.41 -7.52
CA LYS A 341 6.20 -9.47 -8.51
C LYS A 341 5.44 -9.14 -9.81
N GLY A 342 6.13 -9.22 -10.94
CA GLY A 342 5.57 -8.86 -12.25
C GLY A 342 4.33 -9.67 -12.59
N GLU A 343 4.36 -10.99 -12.39
CA GLU A 343 3.23 -11.87 -12.69
C GLU A 343 1.97 -11.55 -11.87
N GLU A 344 2.14 -11.11 -10.61
CA GLU A 344 1.02 -10.70 -9.77
C GLU A 344 0.35 -9.44 -10.28
N ILE A 345 1.16 -8.50 -10.81
CA ILE A 345 0.66 -7.27 -11.42
C ILE A 345 -0.12 -7.59 -12.69
N LEU A 346 0.44 -8.41 -13.59
CA LEU A 346 -0.22 -8.80 -14.82
C LEU A 346 -1.55 -9.51 -14.54
N ARG A 347 -1.58 -10.44 -13.58
CA ARG A 347 -2.84 -11.11 -13.14
C ARG A 347 -3.86 -10.12 -12.59
N LYS A 348 -3.46 -9.07 -11.88
CA LYS A 348 -4.37 -8.01 -11.40
C LYS A 348 -4.92 -7.18 -12.55
N ILE A 349 -4.10 -6.85 -13.54
CA ILE A 349 -4.50 -6.09 -14.72
C ILE A 349 -5.48 -6.90 -15.57
N GLN A 350 -5.22 -8.18 -15.79
CA GLN A 350 -6.12 -9.07 -16.53
C GLN A 350 -7.48 -9.16 -15.85
N ARG A 351 -7.53 -9.42 -14.54
CA ARG A 351 -8.80 -9.42 -13.78
C ARG A 351 -9.56 -8.11 -13.87
N ALA A 352 -8.84 -6.97 -13.88
CA ALA A 352 -9.46 -5.67 -14.02
C ALA A 352 -10.04 -5.44 -15.42
N ARG A 353 -9.40 -5.95 -16.50
CA ARG A 353 -9.92 -5.92 -17.87
C ARG A 353 -11.21 -6.75 -17.98
N GLU A 354 -11.18 -7.99 -17.48
CA GLU A 354 -12.36 -8.87 -17.46
C GLU A 354 -13.54 -8.26 -16.68
N ALA A 355 -13.26 -7.61 -15.54
CA ALA A 355 -14.28 -6.92 -14.76
C ALA A 355 -14.86 -5.70 -15.49
N GLN A 356 -14.05 -4.96 -16.25
CA GLN A 356 -14.49 -3.82 -17.04
C GLN A 356 -15.38 -4.27 -18.22
N GLU A 357 -15.00 -5.34 -18.91
CA GLU A 357 -15.78 -5.92 -20.01
C GLU A 357 -17.15 -6.40 -19.52
N LYS A 358 -17.19 -7.13 -18.38
CA LYS A 358 -18.44 -7.54 -17.74
C LYS A 358 -19.33 -6.36 -17.36
N ALA A 359 -18.74 -5.28 -16.83
CA ALA A 359 -19.50 -4.08 -16.46
C ALA A 359 -20.07 -3.35 -17.68
N GLN A 360 -19.38 -3.35 -18.82
CA GLN A 360 -19.87 -2.76 -20.07
C GLN A 360 -21.03 -3.57 -20.66
N GLN A 361 -20.99 -4.90 -20.60
CA GLN A 361 -22.07 -5.79 -21.07
C GLN A 361 -23.37 -5.67 -20.25
N VAL A 362 -23.31 -5.24 -19.01
CA VAL A 362 -24.50 -5.05 -18.13
C VAL A 362 -25.20 -3.71 -18.41
N HIS A 363 -24.54 -2.78 -19.11
CA HIS A 363 -25.08 -1.44 -19.42
C HIS A 363 -25.57 -1.29 -20.88
N VAL A 364 -25.53 -2.36 -21.68
CA VAL A 364 -26.17 -2.51 -22.98
C VAL A 364 -27.44 -3.33 -22.82
#